data_afc4dcd7b98dfd4caf6b10b169ca5295
#
_entry.id   afc4dcd7b98dfd4caf6b10b169ca5295
#
_cell.length_a   1.000
_cell.length_b   1.000
_cell.length_c   1.000
_cell.angle_alpha   90.00
_cell.angle_beta   90.00
_cell.angle_gamma   90.00
#
_symmetry.space_group_name_H-M   'P 1'
#
loop_
_entity.id
_entity.type
_entity.pdbx_description
1 polymer ?
#
loop_
_entity_poly.entity_id
_entity_poly.type
_entity_poly.pdbx_seq_one_letter_code
_entity_poly.pdbx_strand_id
1 'polypeptide(L)'
;MAQILGSPDGLSVMLLVLAVGAVFVVVIRARPVLGVVGCLAALCLVPPWVGAGFGVFVTPLLAACLGSIVALWHGSDMRLRAFDAALVLVLGAVAVGFVAGIVTLERAFAAVIGWGVAYLAGRIIGMRVSPGDVATVVAVAFGVVATLAILEFFTRNNVFVDIKLGGNGYARWSGIRWRGGVPRAEGAWGSAIALGGALAMSVPFVWVSRLRSAAKALVLTAVAFAAVVTFSRIGMISTILALVGCLVLLGSAVTPAFRRVVAALLVVGAAIAVPLTSDVFTAAGDEASNSADYRGDLLSLVPEMSWLGGTGSMTTNAAGETRYGSFGSIDSAPILLGLDYGVLPLLVLVGASLAAFVAVLRTRRNAALVAVVAVIPGLTSVAFITQFTTMFWLCVGLAVADADRSARAYAPQVSWTGPPVRPLARAGADRPALLG
;
A
#
# COMPACT_ATOMS: atom_id res chain seq x y z
N MET A 1 -25.13 5.74 -18.31
CA MET A 1 -24.07 5.53 -19.33
C MET A 1 -24.59 5.76 -20.74
N ALA A 2 -25.66 5.16 -21.19
CA ALA A 2 -26.24 5.41 -22.54
C ALA A 2 -26.61 6.89 -22.81
N GLN A 3 -27.13 7.63 -21.82
CA GLN A 3 -27.45 9.06 -21.95
C GLN A 3 -26.23 9.97 -22.01
N ILE A 4 -25.09 9.60 -21.38
CA ILE A 4 -23.85 10.38 -21.44
C ILE A 4 -23.15 10.15 -22.79
N LEU A 5 -23.15 8.90 -23.31
CA LEU A 5 -22.54 8.56 -24.58
C LEU A 5 -23.33 9.08 -25.81
N GLY A 6 -24.59 9.46 -25.63
CA GLY A 6 -25.44 9.98 -26.71
C GLY A 6 -25.40 11.52 -26.85
N SER A 7 -24.71 12.22 -25.95
CA SER A 7 -24.58 13.69 -26.06
C SER A 7 -23.22 14.07 -26.68
N PRO A 8 -23.13 15.13 -27.51
CA PRO A 8 -21.88 15.63 -28.06
C PRO A 8 -20.84 15.94 -26.96
N ASP A 9 -21.30 16.42 -25.82
CA ASP A 9 -20.47 16.73 -24.65
C ASP A 9 -19.87 15.48 -24.00
N GLY A 10 -20.65 14.37 -23.94
CA GLY A 10 -20.16 13.10 -23.38
C GLY A 10 -19.05 12.47 -24.21
N LEU A 11 -19.15 12.55 -25.55
CA LEU A 11 -18.09 12.08 -26.45
C LEU A 11 -16.81 12.90 -26.29
N SER A 12 -16.94 14.22 -26.20
CA SER A 12 -15.80 15.13 -26.00
C SER A 12 -15.08 14.88 -24.69
N VAL A 13 -15.81 14.66 -23.59
CA VAL A 13 -15.23 14.32 -22.28
C VAL A 13 -14.53 12.96 -22.34
N MET A 14 -15.12 11.97 -23.00
CA MET A 14 -14.50 10.63 -23.15
C MET A 14 -13.20 10.72 -23.96
N LEU A 15 -13.18 11.45 -25.08
CA LEU A 15 -11.99 11.66 -25.89
C LEU A 15 -10.89 12.39 -25.11
N LEU A 16 -11.25 13.39 -24.31
CA LEU A 16 -10.32 14.10 -23.44
C LEU A 16 -9.70 13.16 -22.40
N VAL A 17 -10.50 12.36 -21.73
CA VAL A 17 -10.01 11.37 -20.74
C VAL A 17 -9.08 10.35 -21.38
N LEU A 18 -9.42 9.86 -22.59
CA LEU A 18 -8.57 8.93 -23.34
C LEU A 18 -7.25 9.60 -23.78
N ALA A 19 -7.31 10.84 -24.24
CA ALA A 19 -6.12 11.59 -24.65
C ALA A 19 -5.19 11.84 -23.44
N VAL A 20 -5.73 12.31 -22.32
CA VAL A 20 -4.96 12.51 -21.08
C VAL A 20 -4.37 11.18 -20.60
N GLY A 21 -5.14 10.09 -20.63
CA GLY A 21 -4.64 8.75 -20.27
C GLY A 21 -3.52 8.28 -21.20
N ALA A 22 -3.64 8.50 -22.52
CA ALA A 22 -2.60 8.16 -23.48
C ALA A 22 -1.31 8.96 -23.25
N VAL A 23 -1.43 10.28 -23.04
CA VAL A 23 -0.27 11.14 -22.68
C VAL A 23 0.38 10.64 -21.40
N PHE A 24 -0.40 10.32 -20.37
CA PHE A 24 0.10 9.78 -19.10
C PHE A 24 0.90 8.48 -19.31
N VAL A 25 0.39 7.54 -20.12
CA VAL A 25 1.07 6.29 -20.47
C VAL A 25 2.38 6.54 -21.20
N VAL A 26 2.39 7.45 -22.20
CA VAL A 26 3.61 7.79 -22.97
C VAL A 26 4.66 8.42 -22.06
N VAL A 27 4.25 9.34 -21.19
CA VAL A 27 5.15 10.02 -20.24
C VAL A 27 5.77 9.04 -19.25
N ILE A 28 4.98 8.10 -18.70
CA ILE A 28 5.49 7.06 -17.79
C ILE A 28 6.43 6.11 -18.54
N ARG A 29 6.15 5.75 -19.78
CA ARG A 29 7.07 4.93 -20.60
C ARG A 29 8.42 5.59 -20.77
N ALA A 30 8.43 6.90 -21.04
CA ALA A 30 9.66 7.66 -21.19
C ALA A 30 10.43 7.80 -19.86
N ARG A 31 9.72 7.94 -18.74
CA ARG A 31 10.30 8.12 -17.40
C ARG A 31 9.55 7.29 -16.35
N PRO A 32 9.93 6.02 -16.11
CA PRO A 32 9.22 5.09 -15.21
C PRO A 32 8.99 5.62 -13.79
N VAL A 33 9.87 6.49 -13.29
CA VAL A 33 9.72 7.13 -11.96
C VAL A 33 8.42 7.95 -11.87
N LEU A 34 7.94 8.52 -12.99
CA LEU A 34 6.68 9.28 -13.01
C LEU A 34 5.46 8.41 -12.72
N GLY A 35 5.53 7.10 -12.97
CA GLY A 35 4.49 6.17 -12.51
C GLY A 35 4.39 6.10 -10.98
N VAL A 36 5.55 6.09 -10.30
CA VAL A 36 5.60 6.16 -8.84
C VAL A 36 5.03 7.49 -8.34
N VAL A 37 5.46 8.60 -8.96
CA VAL A 37 4.99 9.95 -8.60
C VAL A 37 3.47 10.05 -8.78
N GLY A 38 2.92 9.58 -9.90
CA GLY A 38 1.48 9.60 -10.18
C GLY A 38 0.67 8.79 -9.17
N CYS A 39 1.12 7.56 -8.88
CA CYS A 39 0.47 6.72 -7.87
C CYS A 39 0.52 7.38 -6.47
N LEU A 40 1.67 7.93 -6.06
CA LEU A 40 1.80 8.57 -4.75
C LEU A 40 1.10 9.92 -4.68
N ALA A 41 1.07 10.71 -5.74
CA ALA A 41 0.30 11.94 -5.77
C ALA A 41 -1.20 11.66 -5.60
N ALA A 42 -1.73 10.67 -6.34
CA ALA A 42 -3.11 10.25 -6.18
C ALA A 42 -3.39 9.66 -4.78
N LEU A 43 -2.47 8.85 -4.25
CA LEU A 43 -2.58 8.24 -2.93
C LEU A 43 -2.57 9.27 -1.79
N CYS A 44 -1.70 10.27 -1.88
CA CYS A 44 -1.38 11.18 -0.78
C CYS A 44 -2.19 12.49 -0.82
N LEU A 45 -2.67 12.90 -2.00
CA LEU A 45 -3.26 14.23 -2.19
C LEU A 45 -4.71 14.19 -2.70
N VAL A 46 -5.22 13.02 -3.10
CA VAL A 46 -6.61 12.89 -3.56
C VAL A 46 -7.40 12.08 -2.56
N PRO A 47 -8.46 12.65 -1.94
CA PRO A 47 -9.28 11.93 -0.96
C PRO A 47 -9.97 10.68 -1.55
N PRO A 48 -10.27 9.65 -0.72
CA PRO A 48 -10.87 8.39 -1.18
C PRO A 48 -12.29 8.55 -1.74
N TRP A 49 -12.96 9.64 -1.41
CA TRP A 49 -14.30 9.94 -1.93
C TRP A 49 -14.28 10.61 -3.30
N VAL A 50 -13.12 11.04 -3.80
CA VAL A 50 -12.98 11.62 -5.13
C VAL A 50 -12.87 10.51 -6.15
N GLY A 51 -13.81 10.46 -7.09
CA GLY A 51 -13.84 9.45 -8.14
C GLY A 51 -15.11 9.55 -8.99
N ALA A 52 -15.23 8.63 -9.93
CA ALA A 52 -16.39 8.53 -10.83
C ALA A 52 -17.06 7.17 -10.70
N GLY A 53 -18.40 7.16 -10.70
CA GLY A 53 -19.21 5.95 -10.64
C GLY A 53 -19.56 5.45 -12.05
N PHE A 54 -19.09 4.27 -12.42
CA PHE A 54 -19.42 3.57 -13.66
C PHE A 54 -20.00 2.17 -13.36
N GLY A 55 -21.00 2.10 -12.49
CA GLY A 55 -21.47 0.84 -11.91
C GLY A 55 -20.58 0.37 -10.75
N VAL A 56 -19.29 0.73 -10.78
CA VAL A 56 -18.30 0.62 -9.71
C VAL A 56 -17.60 1.97 -9.53
N PHE A 57 -17.07 2.24 -8.33
CA PHE A 57 -16.44 3.50 -8.04
C PHE A 57 -14.96 3.48 -8.42
N VAL A 58 -14.57 4.29 -9.40
CA VAL A 58 -13.20 4.40 -9.91
C VAL A 58 -12.53 5.64 -9.35
N THR A 59 -11.49 5.46 -8.55
CA THR A 59 -10.70 6.55 -7.98
C THR A 59 -9.53 6.94 -8.89
N PRO A 60 -9.01 8.20 -8.82
CA PRO A 60 -7.79 8.60 -9.51
C PRO A 60 -6.58 7.72 -9.17
N LEU A 61 -6.51 7.19 -7.95
CA LEU A 61 -5.48 6.26 -7.52
C LEU A 61 -5.54 4.95 -8.30
N LEU A 62 -6.74 4.38 -8.48
CA LEU A 62 -6.92 3.18 -9.31
C LEU A 62 -6.49 3.44 -10.76
N ALA A 63 -6.89 4.59 -11.32
CA ALA A 63 -6.50 4.98 -12.67
C ALA A 63 -4.97 5.14 -12.81
N ALA A 64 -4.31 5.74 -11.82
CA ALA A 64 -2.85 5.89 -11.80
C ALA A 64 -2.12 4.53 -11.72
N CYS A 65 -2.63 3.59 -10.92
CA CYS A 65 -2.11 2.23 -10.85
C CYS A 65 -2.28 1.49 -12.19
N LEU A 66 -3.47 1.54 -12.79
CA LEU A 66 -3.75 0.92 -14.10
C LEU A 66 -2.88 1.53 -15.21
N GLY A 67 -2.78 2.87 -15.26
CA GLY A 67 -1.92 3.57 -16.21
C GLY A 67 -0.45 3.19 -16.08
N SER A 68 0.04 3.04 -14.84
CA SER A 68 1.40 2.57 -14.56
C SER A 68 1.62 1.13 -15.01
N ILE A 69 0.64 0.24 -14.80
CA ILE A 69 0.68 -1.15 -15.29
C ILE A 69 0.79 -1.14 -16.82
N VAL A 70 -0.13 -0.48 -17.52
CA VAL A 70 -0.17 -0.43 -18.99
C VAL A 70 1.11 0.16 -19.57
N ALA A 71 1.62 1.23 -18.95
CA ALA A 71 2.83 1.90 -19.42
C ALA A 71 4.09 1.04 -19.27
N LEU A 72 4.21 0.33 -18.15
CA LEU A 72 5.44 -0.37 -17.75
C LEU A 72 5.39 -1.90 -17.96
N TRP A 73 4.25 -2.43 -18.42
CA TRP A 73 4.08 -3.86 -18.66
C TRP A 73 5.05 -4.39 -19.73
N HIS A 74 5.84 -5.38 -19.33
CA HIS A 74 6.68 -6.17 -20.23
C HIS A 74 6.61 -7.62 -19.72
N GLY A 75 5.64 -8.38 -20.22
CA GLY A 75 5.22 -9.68 -19.67
C GLY A 75 6.32 -10.75 -19.51
N SER A 76 7.41 -10.66 -20.30
CA SER A 76 8.48 -11.65 -20.29
C SER A 76 9.39 -11.62 -19.06
N ASP A 77 9.37 -10.54 -18.26
CA ASP A 77 10.32 -10.34 -17.16
C ASP A 77 9.79 -10.77 -15.78
N MET A 78 8.49 -11.03 -15.68
CA MET A 78 7.86 -11.37 -14.40
C MET A 78 7.96 -12.86 -14.10
N ARG A 79 8.72 -13.22 -13.05
CA ARG A 79 8.77 -14.59 -12.54
C ARG A 79 7.76 -14.74 -11.42
N LEU A 80 6.92 -15.76 -11.51
CA LEU A 80 5.97 -16.10 -10.44
C LEU A 80 6.73 -16.51 -9.17
N ARG A 81 6.38 -15.90 -8.07
CA ARG A 81 6.86 -16.19 -6.72
C ARG A 81 5.75 -16.83 -5.90
N ALA A 82 6.09 -17.46 -4.79
CA ALA A 82 5.10 -18.09 -3.91
C ALA A 82 3.99 -17.13 -3.47
N PHE A 83 4.33 -15.84 -3.25
CA PHE A 83 3.34 -14.83 -2.88
C PHE A 83 2.41 -14.48 -4.05
N ASP A 84 2.92 -14.41 -5.30
CA ASP A 84 2.08 -14.22 -6.49
C ASP A 84 1.03 -15.35 -6.58
N ALA A 85 1.46 -16.59 -6.37
CA ALA A 85 0.57 -17.75 -6.38
C ALA A 85 -0.46 -17.69 -5.23
N ALA A 86 -0.04 -17.31 -4.03
CA ALA A 86 -0.95 -17.15 -2.89
C ALA A 86 -2.02 -16.08 -3.16
N LEU A 87 -1.63 -14.93 -3.72
CA LEU A 87 -2.58 -13.87 -4.06
C LEU A 87 -3.53 -14.32 -5.18
N VAL A 88 -3.02 -14.97 -6.22
CA VAL A 88 -3.87 -15.53 -7.31
C VAL A 88 -4.87 -16.53 -6.75
N LEU A 89 -4.47 -17.37 -5.80
CA LEU A 89 -5.37 -18.32 -5.13
C LEU A 89 -6.48 -17.59 -4.37
N VAL A 90 -6.13 -16.55 -3.59
CA VAL A 90 -7.12 -15.73 -2.86
C VAL A 90 -8.08 -15.03 -3.82
N LEU A 91 -7.55 -14.33 -4.83
CA LEU A 91 -8.39 -13.61 -5.80
C LEU A 91 -9.24 -14.58 -6.63
N GLY A 92 -8.73 -15.75 -6.95
CA GLY A 92 -9.46 -16.82 -7.61
C GLY A 92 -10.62 -17.35 -6.74
N ALA A 93 -10.38 -17.57 -5.44
CA ALA A 93 -11.43 -17.96 -4.50
C ALA A 93 -12.53 -16.88 -4.38
N VAL A 94 -12.15 -15.60 -4.36
CA VAL A 94 -13.10 -14.47 -4.37
C VAL A 94 -13.93 -14.45 -5.67
N ALA A 95 -13.28 -14.65 -6.81
CA ALA A 95 -13.97 -14.69 -8.10
C ALA A 95 -14.95 -15.87 -8.20
N VAL A 96 -14.56 -17.05 -7.70
CA VAL A 96 -15.46 -18.21 -7.60
C VAL A 96 -16.63 -17.91 -6.69
N GLY A 97 -16.40 -17.31 -5.51
CA GLY A 97 -17.46 -16.90 -4.58
C GLY A 97 -18.43 -15.88 -5.21
N PHE A 98 -17.93 -14.98 -6.05
CA PHE A 98 -18.76 -14.03 -6.80
C PHE A 98 -19.63 -14.74 -7.83
N VAL A 99 -19.06 -15.62 -8.64
CA VAL A 99 -19.81 -16.40 -9.65
C VAL A 99 -20.86 -17.30 -8.99
N ALA A 100 -20.56 -17.85 -7.81
CA ALA A 100 -21.49 -18.63 -7.02
C ALA A 100 -22.58 -17.78 -6.31
N GLY A 101 -22.56 -16.46 -6.44
CA GLY A 101 -23.52 -15.56 -5.80
C GLY A 101 -23.34 -15.40 -4.28
N ILE A 102 -22.21 -15.86 -3.72
CA ILE A 102 -21.90 -15.82 -2.29
C ILE A 102 -21.20 -14.50 -1.91
N VAL A 103 -20.36 -13.96 -2.81
CA VAL A 103 -19.64 -12.69 -2.65
C VAL A 103 -20.31 -11.62 -3.50
N THR A 104 -20.57 -10.43 -2.93
CA THR A 104 -21.18 -9.31 -3.67
C THR A 104 -20.20 -8.72 -4.69
N LEU A 105 -20.74 -8.07 -5.75
CA LEU A 105 -19.93 -7.39 -6.76
C LEU A 105 -18.98 -6.36 -6.14
N GLU A 106 -19.44 -5.58 -5.18
CA GLU A 106 -18.64 -4.56 -4.50
C GLU A 106 -17.40 -5.16 -3.82
N ARG A 107 -17.58 -6.29 -3.11
CA ARG A 107 -16.47 -7.00 -2.43
C ARG A 107 -15.54 -7.67 -3.40
N ALA A 108 -16.08 -8.34 -4.40
CA ALA A 108 -15.26 -8.94 -5.46
C ALA A 108 -14.43 -7.88 -6.20
N PHE A 109 -15.04 -6.72 -6.50
CA PHE A 109 -14.35 -5.59 -7.10
C PHE A 109 -13.27 -5.03 -6.18
N ALA A 110 -13.58 -4.81 -4.88
CA ALA A 110 -12.62 -4.31 -3.92
C ALA A 110 -11.39 -5.23 -3.78
N ALA A 111 -11.58 -6.56 -3.75
CA ALA A 111 -10.48 -7.50 -3.68
C ALA A 111 -9.74 -7.61 -5.02
N VAL A 112 -10.42 -7.99 -6.10
CA VAL A 112 -9.77 -8.32 -7.38
C VAL A 112 -9.15 -7.08 -8.01
N ILE A 113 -9.87 -5.96 -8.01
CA ILE A 113 -9.39 -4.72 -8.62
C ILE A 113 -8.59 -3.89 -7.59
N GLY A 114 -9.14 -3.64 -6.40
CA GLY A 114 -8.45 -2.81 -5.40
C GLY A 114 -7.12 -3.40 -4.95
N TRP A 115 -7.09 -4.67 -4.54
CA TRP A 115 -5.84 -5.31 -4.07
C TRP A 115 -4.99 -5.79 -5.24
N GLY A 116 -5.60 -6.49 -6.23
CA GLY A 116 -4.88 -7.07 -7.35
C GLY A 116 -4.18 -6.02 -8.21
N VAL A 117 -4.86 -4.92 -8.56
CA VAL A 117 -4.26 -3.83 -9.35
C VAL A 117 -3.18 -3.10 -8.55
N ALA A 118 -3.41 -2.81 -7.26
CA ALA A 118 -2.40 -2.17 -6.43
C ALA A 118 -1.13 -3.03 -6.28
N TYR A 119 -1.31 -4.33 -6.01
CA TYR A 119 -0.21 -5.29 -5.95
C TYR A 119 0.55 -5.36 -7.28
N LEU A 120 -0.14 -5.51 -8.41
CA LEU A 120 0.47 -5.62 -9.72
C LEU A 120 1.20 -4.32 -10.10
N ALA A 121 0.63 -3.15 -9.79
CA ALA A 121 1.31 -1.87 -9.97
C ALA A 121 2.61 -1.81 -9.18
N GLY A 122 2.58 -2.16 -7.89
CA GLY A 122 3.78 -2.24 -7.05
C GLY A 122 4.82 -3.22 -7.60
N ARG A 123 4.38 -4.39 -8.07
CA ARG A 123 5.23 -5.43 -8.66
C ARG A 123 5.95 -4.91 -9.90
N ILE A 124 5.21 -4.29 -10.83
CA ILE A 124 5.74 -3.79 -12.10
C ILE A 124 6.63 -2.55 -11.88
N ILE A 125 6.17 -1.59 -11.09
CA ILE A 125 6.97 -0.42 -10.69
C ILE A 125 8.28 -0.89 -10.06
N GLY A 126 8.20 -1.81 -9.10
CA GLY A 126 9.36 -2.37 -8.43
C GLY A 126 10.35 -3.07 -9.37
N MET A 127 9.93 -3.61 -10.49
CA MET A 127 10.82 -4.19 -11.51
C MET A 127 11.47 -3.13 -12.43
N ARG A 128 10.82 -2.00 -12.66
CA ARG A 128 11.23 -0.98 -13.65
C ARG A 128 11.94 0.24 -13.04
N VAL A 129 11.66 0.53 -11.77
CA VAL A 129 12.22 1.68 -11.06
C VAL A 129 13.20 1.22 -10.01
N SER A 130 14.32 1.92 -9.83
CA SER A 130 15.30 1.54 -8.81
C SER A 130 14.70 1.68 -7.40
N PRO A 131 15.07 0.81 -6.43
CA PRO A 131 14.56 0.91 -5.06
C PRO A 131 14.86 2.27 -4.41
N GLY A 132 16.03 2.86 -4.73
CA GLY A 132 16.42 4.16 -4.21
C GLY A 132 15.58 5.31 -4.75
N ASP A 133 15.12 5.23 -6.01
CA ASP A 133 14.23 6.23 -6.60
C ASP A 133 12.81 6.10 -6.00
N VAL A 134 12.27 4.87 -5.93
CA VAL A 134 10.99 4.61 -5.25
C VAL A 134 11.03 5.15 -3.83
N ALA A 135 12.06 4.81 -3.07
CA ALA A 135 12.21 5.25 -1.70
C ALA A 135 12.31 6.78 -1.57
N THR A 136 12.97 7.44 -2.52
CA THR A 136 13.10 8.90 -2.50
C THR A 136 11.78 9.59 -2.81
N VAL A 137 11.01 9.09 -3.79
CA VAL A 137 9.68 9.64 -4.10
C VAL A 137 8.73 9.42 -2.93
N VAL A 138 8.73 8.24 -2.30
CA VAL A 138 7.94 7.99 -1.08
C VAL A 138 8.35 8.94 0.05
N ALA A 139 9.66 9.12 0.28
CA ALA A 139 10.16 10.02 1.32
C ALA A 139 9.71 11.47 1.14
N VAL A 140 9.76 11.99 -0.09
CA VAL A 140 9.29 13.34 -0.41
C VAL A 140 7.77 13.44 -0.26
N ALA A 141 7.01 12.49 -0.82
CA ALA A 141 5.55 12.49 -0.72
C ALA A 141 5.08 12.46 0.73
N PHE A 142 5.66 11.58 1.56
CA PHE A 142 5.29 11.50 2.98
C PHE A 142 5.87 12.62 3.85
N GLY A 143 6.93 13.28 3.42
CA GLY A 143 7.35 14.56 3.98
C GLY A 143 6.27 15.63 3.82
N VAL A 144 5.67 15.72 2.63
CA VAL A 144 4.53 16.62 2.36
C VAL A 144 3.30 16.20 3.18
N VAL A 145 2.93 14.91 3.17
CA VAL A 145 1.79 14.40 3.96
C VAL A 145 1.96 14.70 5.45
N ALA A 146 3.14 14.46 6.00
CA ALA A 146 3.42 14.73 7.41
C ALA A 146 3.29 16.22 7.73
N THR A 147 3.79 17.10 6.85
CA THR A 147 3.67 18.55 7.01
C THR A 147 2.20 18.98 6.98
N LEU A 148 1.40 18.47 6.01
CA LEU A 148 -0.02 18.78 5.93
C LEU A 148 -0.80 18.27 7.16
N ALA A 149 -0.49 17.06 7.67
CA ALA A 149 -1.11 16.53 8.88
C ALA A 149 -0.77 17.35 10.13
N ILE A 150 0.46 17.85 10.24
CA ILE A 150 0.88 18.76 11.32
C ILE A 150 0.14 20.09 11.22
N LEU A 151 0.06 20.66 10.03
CA LEU A 151 -0.68 21.91 9.81
C LEU A 151 -2.17 21.74 10.12
N GLU A 152 -2.80 20.65 9.65
CA GLU A 152 -4.19 20.30 9.96
C GLU A 152 -4.45 20.28 11.47
N PHE A 153 -3.56 19.64 12.24
CA PHE A 153 -3.68 19.55 13.68
C PHE A 153 -3.65 20.93 14.35
N PHE A 154 -2.69 21.79 14.00
CA PHE A 154 -2.56 23.11 14.62
C PHE A 154 -3.60 24.12 14.16
N THR A 155 -4.00 24.06 12.88
CA THR A 155 -5.02 24.95 12.33
C THR A 155 -6.44 24.45 12.60
N ARG A 156 -6.59 23.19 13.02
CA ARG A 156 -7.89 22.51 13.17
C ARG A 156 -8.74 22.51 11.87
N ASN A 157 -8.07 22.62 10.74
CA ASN A 157 -8.69 22.70 9.42
C ASN A 157 -8.06 21.67 8.48
N ASN A 158 -8.89 20.81 7.90
CA ASN A 158 -8.48 19.85 6.88
C ASN A 158 -8.93 20.36 5.50
N VAL A 159 -7.99 20.85 4.71
CA VAL A 159 -8.24 21.41 3.38
C VAL A 159 -8.89 20.42 2.39
N PHE A 160 -8.76 19.14 2.64
CA PHE A 160 -9.33 18.10 1.77
C PHE A 160 -10.84 17.96 1.95
N VAL A 161 -11.40 18.34 3.10
CA VAL A 161 -12.85 18.30 3.37
C VAL A 161 -13.62 19.27 2.48
N ASP A 162 -12.97 20.31 1.98
CA ASP A 162 -13.61 21.26 1.06
C ASP A 162 -13.83 20.69 -0.36
N ILE A 163 -13.21 19.54 -0.66
CA ILE A 163 -13.39 18.83 -1.94
C ILE A 163 -14.68 17.99 -1.87
N LYS A 164 -15.82 18.62 -2.12
CA LYS A 164 -17.17 18.04 -1.99
C LYS A 164 -17.59 17.20 -3.22
N LEU A 165 -16.68 16.34 -3.70
CA LEU A 165 -16.93 15.40 -4.78
C LEU A 165 -17.11 14.00 -4.19
N GLY A 166 -18.06 13.18 -4.67
CA GLY A 166 -18.10 11.76 -4.32
C GLY A 166 -19.30 11.27 -3.49
N GLY A 167 -20.34 12.06 -3.31
CA GLY A 167 -21.64 11.60 -2.75
C GLY A 167 -21.53 10.90 -1.39
N ASN A 168 -21.98 9.64 -1.29
CA ASN A 168 -21.98 8.86 -0.04
C ASN A 168 -20.59 8.64 0.55
N GLY A 169 -19.56 8.53 -0.29
CA GLY A 169 -18.17 8.44 0.17
C GLY A 169 -17.72 9.69 0.91
N TYR A 170 -18.10 10.87 0.40
CA TYR A 170 -17.86 12.15 1.08
C TYR A 170 -18.54 12.18 2.46
N ALA A 171 -19.83 11.88 2.52
CA ALA A 171 -20.58 11.89 3.78
C ALA A 171 -19.95 10.96 4.85
N ARG A 172 -19.40 9.83 4.43
CA ARG A 172 -18.79 8.83 5.32
C ARG A 172 -17.40 9.22 5.82
N TRP A 173 -16.57 9.84 4.96
CA TRP A 173 -15.12 9.97 5.20
C TRP A 173 -14.62 11.42 5.35
N SER A 174 -15.45 12.46 5.10
CA SER A 174 -15.02 13.87 5.20
C SER A 174 -15.14 14.47 6.60
N GLY A 175 -15.76 13.76 7.56
CA GLY A 175 -15.97 14.28 8.92
C GLY A 175 -14.68 14.30 9.72
N ILE A 176 -14.28 15.47 10.26
CA ILE A 176 -13.16 15.59 11.20
C ILE A 176 -13.53 14.88 12.50
N ARG A 177 -12.75 13.92 12.91
CA ARG A 177 -12.97 13.12 14.13
C ARG A 177 -12.17 13.68 15.28
N TRP A 178 -12.76 13.61 16.47
CA TRP A 178 -12.18 14.10 17.71
C TRP A 178 -11.89 12.92 18.65
N ARG A 179 -10.89 13.09 19.52
CA ARG A 179 -10.60 12.17 20.61
C ARG A 179 -10.18 12.95 21.86
N GLY A 180 -10.87 12.72 22.98
CA GLY A 180 -10.59 13.44 24.22
C GLY A 180 -10.58 14.98 24.05
N GLY A 181 -11.49 15.53 23.21
CA GLY A 181 -11.58 16.95 22.93
C GLY A 181 -10.52 17.52 21.97
N VAL A 182 -9.66 16.66 21.37
CA VAL A 182 -8.60 17.06 20.44
C VAL A 182 -8.90 16.57 19.03
N PRO A 183 -8.76 17.42 17.99
CA PRO A 183 -8.94 16.99 16.60
C PRO A 183 -7.84 16.01 16.20
N ARG A 184 -8.20 15.01 15.41
CA ARG A 184 -7.28 14.00 14.86
C ARG A 184 -6.89 14.38 13.45
N ALA A 185 -5.60 14.39 13.14
CA ALA A 185 -5.15 14.58 11.77
C ALA A 185 -5.53 13.37 10.89
N GLU A 186 -6.19 13.62 9.77
CA GLU A 186 -6.68 12.61 8.81
C GLU A 186 -6.14 12.84 7.40
N GLY A 187 -5.76 14.08 7.05
CA GLY A 187 -5.24 14.45 5.74
C GLY A 187 -6.20 14.09 4.60
N ALA A 188 -5.65 13.74 3.46
CA ALA A 188 -6.42 13.22 2.33
C ALA A 188 -6.89 11.76 2.54
N TRP A 189 -6.60 11.13 3.68
CA TRP A 189 -6.90 9.71 3.92
C TRP A 189 -8.32 9.48 4.49
N GLY A 190 -8.99 10.53 4.95
CA GLY A 190 -10.33 10.47 5.53
C GLY A 190 -10.43 9.58 6.78
N SER A 191 -9.29 9.21 7.35
CA SER A 191 -9.21 8.43 8.58
C SER A 191 -7.84 8.58 9.22
N ALA A 192 -7.81 8.99 10.47
CA ALA A 192 -6.59 9.09 11.27
C ALA A 192 -5.87 7.73 11.42
N ILE A 193 -6.62 6.63 11.40
CA ILE A 193 -6.05 5.27 11.47
C ILE A 193 -5.34 4.93 10.16
N ALA A 194 -5.97 5.21 9.02
CA ALA A 194 -5.41 4.98 7.70
C ALA A 194 -4.15 5.83 7.48
N LEU A 195 -4.20 7.12 7.85
CA LEU A 195 -3.05 8.02 7.79
C LEU A 195 -1.90 7.51 8.68
N GLY A 196 -2.19 7.13 9.94
CA GLY A 196 -1.19 6.61 10.87
C GLY A 196 -0.48 5.35 10.35
N GLY A 197 -1.25 4.41 9.78
CA GLY A 197 -0.69 3.20 9.14
C GLY A 197 0.18 3.53 7.93
N ALA A 198 -0.24 4.47 7.08
CA ALA A 198 0.50 4.90 5.91
C ALA A 198 1.81 5.63 6.28
N LEU A 199 1.77 6.50 7.30
CA LEU A 199 2.96 7.15 7.87
C LEU A 199 3.96 6.09 8.36
N ALA A 200 3.50 5.08 9.09
CA ALA A 200 4.35 3.97 9.54
C ALA A 200 5.00 3.23 8.37
N MET A 201 4.23 2.93 7.30
CA MET A 201 4.75 2.26 6.11
C MET A 201 5.76 3.10 5.34
N SER A 202 5.73 4.42 5.44
CA SER A 202 6.69 5.30 4.77
C SER A 202 8.09 5.28 5.41
N VAL A 203 8.19 5.00 6.71
CA VAL A 203 9.43 5.06 7.50
C VAL A 203 10.59 4.27 6.89
N PRO A 204 10.46 2.98 6.49
CA PRO A 204 11.56 2.24 5.89
C PRO A 204 12.00 2.81 4.53
N PHE A 205 11.11 3.40 3.77
CA PHE A 205 11.47 4.07 2.51
C PHE A 205 12.26 5.35 2.77
N VAL A 206 11.84 6.19 3.74
CA VAL A 206 12.62 7.37 4.15
C VAL A 206 14.02 6.95 4.58
N TRP A 207 14.13 5.86 5.34
CA TRP A 207 15.40 5.32 5.83
C TRP A 207 16.38 5.01 4.70
N VAL A 208 15.95 4.29 3.66
CA VAL A 208 16.81 3.86 2.53
C VAL A 208 16.83 4.85 1.36
N SER A 209 16.10 5.98 1.42
CA SER A 209 16.05 6.98 0.36
C SER A 209 17.43 7.57 0.04
N ARG A 210 17.55 8.25 -1.11
CA ARG A 210 18.79 8.96 -1.52
C ARG A 210 18.92 10.35 -0.90
N LEU A 211 18.03 10.74 -0.01
CA LEU A 211 18.11 12.02 0.68
C LEU A 211 19.37 12.11 1.56
N ARG A 212 19.85 13.33 1.80
CA ARG A 212 20.93 13.59 2.78
C ARG A 212 20.47 13.20 4.18
N SER A 213 21.39 12.77 5.06
CA SER A 213 21.06 12.31 6.42
C SER A 213 20.23 13.32 7.22
N ALA A 214 20.53 14.61 7.11
CA ALA A 214 19.74 15.67 7.77
C ALA A 214 18.29 15.72 7.24
N ALA A 215 18.10 15.61 5.92
CA ALA A 215 16.76 15.60 5.34
C ALA A 215 15.99 14.33 5.75
N LYS A 216 16.65 13.14 5.79
CA LYS A 216 16.04 11.92 6.31
C LYS A 216 15.60 12.09 7.76
N ALA A 217 16.46 12.65 8.62
CA ALA A 217 16.13 12.88 10.02
C ALA A 217 14.93 13.83 10.15
N LEU A 218 14.92 14.92 9.38
CA LEU A 218 13.79 15.87 9.38
C LEU A 218 12.48 15.18 8.97
N VAL A 219 12.49 14.43 7.87
CA VAL A 219 11.28 13.72 7.38
C VAL A 219 10.84 12.66 8.37
N LEU A 220 11.76 11.87 8.96
CA LEU A 220 11.41 10.86 9.97
C LEU A 220 10.81 11.50 11.22
N THR A 221 11.34 12.64 11.67
CA THR A 221 10.80 13.40 12.81
C THR A 221 9.41 13.94 12.48
N ALA A 222 9.22 14.51 11.29
CA ALA A 222 7.90 14.98 10.84
C ALA A 222 6.88 13.84 10.74
N VAL A 223 7.26 12.69 10.17
CA VAL A 223 6.42 11.49 10.07
C VAL A 223 6.05 10.94 11.45
N ALA A 224 7.03 10.88 12.38
CA ALA A 224 6.76 10.41 13.73
C ALA A 224 5.82 11.37 14.48
N PHE A 225 6.03 12.68 14.37
CA PHE A 225 5.15 13.67 14.98
C PHE A 225 3.75 13.65 14.35
N ALA A 226 3.66 13.55 13.00
CA ALA A 226 2.39 13.38 12.31
C ALA A 226 1.64 12.12 12.78
N ALA A 227 2.35 11.00 13.01
CA ALA A 227 1.74 9.78 13.54
C ALA A 227 1.17 10.01 14.97
N VAL A 228 1.83 10.81 15.81
CA VAL A 228 1.32 11.19 17.14
C VAL A 228 0.03 11.99 17.03
N VAL A 229 -0.01 13.04 16.20
CA VAL A 229 -1.21 13.90 16.06
C VAL A 229 -2.40 13.25 15.35
N THR A 230 -2.22 12.04 14.82
CA THR A 230 -3.38 11.20 14.42
C THR A 230 -4.14 10.66 15.64
N PHE A 231 -3.55 10.65 16.83
CA PHE A 231 -4.07 9.97 18.04
C PHE A 231 -4.56 8.55 17.75
N SER A 232 -3.90 7.87 16.81
CA SER A 232 -4.12 6.48 16.49
C SER A 232 -3.10 5.61 17.22
N ARG A 233 -3.52 4.88 18.28
CA ARG A 233 -2.64 3.95 19.01
C ARG A 233 -1.93 3.00 18.06
N ILE A 234 -2.67 2.47 17.08
CA ILE A 234 -2.14 1.51 16.09
C ILE A 234 -1.14 2.19 15.16
N GLY A 235 -1.46 3.41 14.69
CA GLY A 235 -0.53 4.19 13.87
C GLY A 235 0.79 4.47 14.58
N MET A 236 0.74 4.86 15.87
CA MET A 236 1.94 5.10 16.68
C MET A 236 2.75 3.83 16.90
N ILE A 237 2.09 2.72 17.30
CA ILE A 237 2.76 1.42 17.51
C ILE A 237 3.41 0.95 16.21
N SER A 238 2.70 0.99 15.08
CA SER A 238 3.25 0.62 13.78
C SER A 238 4.44 1.49 13.37
N THR A 239 4.41 2.80 13.70
CA THR A 239 5.54 3.70 13.43
C THR A 239 6.77 3.34 14.29
N ILE A 240 6.57 3.00 15.55
CA ILE A 240 7.64 2.50 16.44
C ILE A 240 8.20 1.18 15.89
N LEU A 241 7.34 0.22 15.53
CA LEU A 241 7.76 -1.06 14.93
C LEU A 241 8.56 -0.85 13.63
N ALA A 242 8.12 0.08 12.78
CA ALA A 242 8.84 0.43 11.56
C ALA A 242 10.23 1.04 11.85
N LEU A 243 10.33 1.96 12.81
CA LEU A 243 11.61 2.55 13.23
C LEU A 243 12.56 1.52 13.84
N VAL A 244 12.06 0.66 14.74
CA VAL A 244 12.83 -0.44 15.31
C VAL A 244 13.27 -1.42 14.21
N GLY A 245 12.37 -1.78 13.30
CA GLY A 245 12.70 -2.59 12.12
C GLY A 245 13.81 -1.97 11.27
N CYS A 246 13.80 -0.66 11.05
CA CYS A 246 14.86 0.05 10.35
C CYS A 246 16.19 0.00 11.10
N LEU A 247 16.19 0.24 12.42
CA LEU A 247 17.39 0.21 13.24
C LEU A 247 18.05 -1.17 13.26
N VAL A 248 17.26 -2.24 13.31
CA VAL A 248 17.73 -3.62 13.43
C VAL A 248 18.04 -4.23 12.07
N LEU A 249 17.14 -4.10 11.10
CA LEU A 249 17.20 -4.84 9.83
C LEU A 249 17.82 -4.03 8.69
N LEU A 250 17.66 -2.70 8.69
CA LEU A 250 18.16 -1.82 7.63
C LEU A 250 19.35 -0.96 8.09
N GLY A 251 19.96 -1.29 9.22
CA GLY A 251 21.04 -0.49 9.80
C GLY A 251 22.27 -0.30 8.90
N SER A 252 22.53 -1.24 7.99
CA SER A 252 23.63 -1.14 7.01
C SER A 252 23.38 -0.11 5.89
N ALA A 253 22.15 0.36 5.71
CA ALA A 253 21.80 1.35 4.69
C ALA A 253 22.13 2.80 5.07
N VAL A 254 22.54 3.04 6.32
CA VAL A 254 22.82 4.38 6.86
C VAL A 254 24.09 4.37 7.72
N THR A 255 24.62 5.58 8.00
CA THR A 255 25.81 5.71 8.85
C THR A 255 25.53 5.36 10.32
N PRO A 256 26.51 4.84 11.08
CA PRO A 256 26.32 4.59 12.51
C PRO A 256 25.93 5.84 13.32
N ALA A 257 26.42 7.01 12.93
CA ALA A 257 26.06 8.28 13.55
C ALA A 257 24.56 8.57 13.35
N PHE A 258 24.04 8.42 12.13
CA PHE A 258 22.62 8.60 11.84
C PHE A 258 21.75 7.63 12.66
N ARG A 259 22.15 6.34 12.76
CA ARG A 259 21.45 5.35 13.59
C ARG A 259 21.33 5.80 15.05
N ARG A 260 22.43 6.29 15.63
CA ARG A 260 22.44 6.78 17.02
C ARG A 260 21.52 7.98 17.20
N VAL A 261 21.54 8.93 16.27
CA VAL A 261 20.64 10.10 16.28
C VAL A 261 19.18 9.67 16.24
N VAL A 262 18.80 8.80 15.31
CA VAL A 262 17.41 8.32 15.21
C VAL A 262 17.00 7.51 16.44
N ALA A 263 17.88 6.66 16.98
CA ALA A 263 17.60 5.93 18.21
C ALA A 263 17.38 6.88 19.40
N ALA A 264 18.19 7.91 19.53
CA ALA A 264 18.02 8.95 20.57
C ALA A 264 16.71 9.71 20.37
N LEU A 265 16.39 10.13 19.13
CA LEU A 265 15.13 10.80 18.81
C LEU A 265 13.90 9.92 19.10
N LEU A 266 14.00 8.60 18.85
CA LEU A 266 12.93 7.66 19.18
C LEU A 266 12.70 7.60 20.71
N VAL A 267 13.78 7.50 21.50
CA VAL A 267 13.68 7.45 22.97
C VAL A 267 13.12 8.76 23.53
N VAL A 268 13.70 9.90 23.13
CA VAL A 268 13.25 11.23 23.58
C VAL A 268 11.82 11.51 23.10
N GLY A 269 11.53 11.21 21.82
CA GLY A 269 10.20 11.38 21.26
C GLY A 269 9.15 10.52 21.97
N ALA A 270 9.46 9.27 22.32
CA ALA A 270 8.58 8.42 23.10
C ALA A 270 8.37 8.96 24.53
N ALA A 271 9.44 9.40 25.18
CA ALA A 271 9.36 9.99 26.54
C ALA A 271 8.48 11.25 26.59
N ILE A 272 8.42 12.03 25.50
CA ILE A 272 7.55 13.21 25.40
C ILE A 272 6.13 12.82 24.94
N ALA A 273 6.01 11.94 23.94
CA ALA A 273 4.72 11.61 23.35
C ALA A 273 3.83 10.78 24.29
N VAL A 274 4.42 9.86 25.08
CA VAL A 274 3.65 8.98 25.98
C VAL A 274 2.83 9.80 27.00
N PRO A 275 3.38 10.73 27.80
CA PRO A 275 2.56 11.51 28.73
C PRO A 275 1.53 12.38 27.99
N LEU A 276 1.91 13.08 26.91
CA LEU A 276 1.00 13.94 26.16
C LEU A 276 -0.20 13.19 25.57
N THR A 277 0.03 11.97 25.09
CA THR A 277 -1.05 11.14 24.53
C THR A 277 -1.85 10.43 25.63
N SER A 278 -1.23 10.13 26.79
CA SER A 278 -1.89 9.52 27.93
C SER A 278 -3.08 10.36 28.42
N ASP A 279 -2.90 11.67 28.54
CA ASP A 279 -3.97 12.58 28.98
C ASP A 279 -5.16 12.57 28.02
N VAL A 280 -4.90 12.59 26.70
CA VAL A 280 -5.94 12.51 25.67
C VAL A 280 -6.66 11.16 25.72
N PHE A 281 -5.92 10.06 25.91
CA PHE A 281 -6.52 8.73 26.01
C PHE A 281 -7.26 8.50 27.34
N THR A 282 -6.83 9.16 28.42
CA THR A 282 -7.52 9.15 29.70
C THR A 282 -8.81 9.98 29.65
N ALA A 283 -8.77 11.14 29.02
CA ALA A 283 -9.94 11.98 28.78
C ALA A 283 -10.98 11.30 27.86
N ALA A 284 -10.54 10.40 26.99
CA ALA A 284 -11.41 9.54 26.17
C ALA A 284 -11.90 8.28 26.89
N GLY A 285 -11.67 8.12 28.19
CA GLY A 285 -11.93 7.02 29.12
C GLY A 285 -12.88 5.92 28.65
N ASP A 286 -14.19 6.19 28.67
CA ASP A 286 -15.24 5.25 28.27
C ASP A 286 -15.18 4.83 26.80
N GLU A 287 -14.72 5.70 25.89
CA GLU A 287 -14.51 5.37 24.47
C GLU A 287 -13.40 4.30 24.28
N ALA A 288 -12.42 4.30 25.16
CA ALA A 288 -11.31 3.35 25.10
C ALA A 288 -11.68 1.96 25.64
N SER A 289 -12.45 1.90 26.74
CA SER A 289 -12.98 0.64 27.30
C SER A 289 -14.01 0.03 26.37
N ASN A 290 -15.00 0.82 25.91
CA ASN A 290 -16.02 0.39 24.94
C ASN A 290 -15.39 -0.13 23.63
N SER A 291 -14.28 0.46 23.19
CA SER A 291 -13.55 -0.02 22.01
C SER A 291 -12.81 -1.35 22.23
N ALA A 292 -12.39 -1.66 23.47
CA ALA A 292 -11.77 -2.94 23.80
C ALA A 292 -12.84 -4.04 23.92
N ASP A 293 -13.93 -3.76 24.61
CA ASP A 293 -15.08 -4.67 24.77
C ASP A 293 -15.69 -4.99 23.40
N TYR A 294 -15.90 -3.97 22.56
CA TYR A 294 -16.37 -4.14 21.19
C TYR A 294 -15.49 -5.10 20.37
N ARG A 295 -14.16 -5.01 20.51
CA ARG A 295 -13.25 -5.94 19.81
C ARG A 295 -13.30 -7.34 20.36
N GLY A 296 -13.55 -7.49 21.67
CA GLY A 296 -13.83 -8.77 22.30
C GLY A 296 -15.08 -9.41 21.71
N ASP A 297 -16.15 -8.62 21.61
CA ASP A 297 -17.44 -9.05 21.06
C ASP A 297 -17.35 -9.45 19.59
N LEU A 298 -16.46 -8.81 18.79
CA LEU A 298 -16.21 -9.21 17.40
C LEU A 298 -15.74 -10.66 17.25
N LEU A 299 -15.13 -11.26 18.27
CA LEU A 299 -14.73 -12.67 18.23
C LEU A 299 -15.93 -13.61 18.17
N SER A 300 -17.11 -13.17 18.60
CA SER A 300 -18.36 -13.94 18.47
C SER A 300 -18.77 -14.18 17.02
N LEU A 301 -18.25 -13.39 16.07
CA LEU A 301 -18.50 -13.56 14.64
C LEU A 301 -17.61 -14.63 13.97
N VAL A 302 -16.54 -15.09 14.66
CA VAL A 302 -15.61 -16.08 14.07
C VAL A 302 -16.32 -17.40 13.71
N PRO A 303 -17.22 -17.97 14.53
CA PRO A 303 -17.97 -19.16 14.17
C PRO A 303 -18.92 -18.98 12.98
N GLU A 304 -19.25 -17.74 12.62
CA GLU A 304 -20.15 -17.45 11.50
C GLU A 304 -19.43 -17.42 10.15
N MET A 305 -18.10 -17.52 10.14
CA MET A 305 -17.30 -17.54 8.93
C MET A 305 -17.52 -18.84 8.15
N SER A 306 -17.86 -18.73 6.88
CA SER A 306 -17.93 -19.88 5.97
C SER A 306 -16.54 -20.26 5.43
N TRP A 307 -16.39 -21.44 4.84
CA TRP A 307 -15.12 -21.83 4.21
C TRP A 307 -14.78 -20.99 2.98
N LEU A 308 -15.79 -20.62 2.18
CA LEU A 308 -15.66 -19.81 0.95
C LEU A 308 -16.78 -18.77 0.93
N GLY A 309 -16.40 -17.50 0.97
CA GLY A 309 -17.32 -16.38 0.80
C GLY A 309 -18.31 -16.19 1.95
N GLY A 310 -18.92 -15.08 1.98
CA GLY A 310 -20.03 -14.56 2.75
C GLY A 310 -20.49 -15.26 4.04
N THR A 311 -21.06 -14.47 4.92
CA THR A 311 -21.76 -15.00 6.11
C THR A 311 -23.25 -14.79 5.99
N GLY A 312 -24.06 -15.71 6.53
CA GLY A 312 -25.53 -15.61 6.54
C GLY A 312 -26.06 -14.47 7.42
N SER A 313 -25.27 -13.97 8.37
CA SER A 313 -25.65 -12.84 9.23
C SER A 313 -25.46 -11.46 8.58
N MET A 314 -24.94 -11.42 7.35
CA MET A 314 -24.74 -10.18 6.63
C MET A 314 -26.04 -9.61 6.10
N THR A 315 -26.35 -8.38 6.50
CA THR A 315 -27.49 -7.62 6.00
C THR A 315 -27.03 -6.27 5.44
N THR A 316 -27.71 -5.79 4.39
CA THR A 316 -27.47 -4.45 3.86
C THR A 316 -28.75 -3.63 4.06
N ASN A 317 -28.64 -2.48 4.75
CA ASN A 317 -29.78 -1.61 4.95
C ASN A 317 -30.12 -0.81 3.67
N ALA A 318 -31.25 -0.09 3.69
CA ALA A 318 -31.70 0.72 2.55
C ALA A 318 -30.71 1.85 2.18
N ALA A 319 -29.83 2.25 3.09
CA ALA A 319 -28.76 3.24 2.85
C ALA A 319 -27.48 2.60 2.25
N GLY A 320 -27.48 1.29 2.00
CA GLY A 320 -26.33 0.56 1.46
C GLY A 320 -25.25 0.24 2.50
N GLU A 321 -25.53 0.42 3.80
CA GLU A 321 -24.60 0.05 4.85
C GLU A 321 -24.70 -1.44 5.16
N THR A 322 -23.56 -2.10 5.16
CA THR A 322 -23.46 -3.52 5.51
C THR A 322 -23.32 -3.68 7.03
N ARG A 323 -24.07 -4.63 7.60
CA ARG A 323 -23.98 -5.05 8.98
C ARG A 323 -23.74 -6.55 9.06
N TYR A 324 -23.07 -6.99 10.11
CA TYR A 324 -22.81 -8.38 10.44
C TYR A 324 -23.47 -8.67 11.78
N GLY A 325 -24.64 -9.27 11.77
CA GLY A 325 -25.46 -9.39 12.98
C GLY A 325 -25.78 -8.01 13.58
N SER A 326 -25.36 -7.78 14.83
CA SER A 326 -25.51 -6.50 15.54
C SER A 326 -24.41 -5.46 15.19
N PHE A 327 -23.34 -5.86 14.48
CA PHE A 327 -22.18 -5.01 14.27
C PHE A 327 -22.28 -4.18 12.98
N GLY A 328 -22.17 -2.86 13.11
CA GLY A 328 -22.19 -1.91 11.98
C GLY A 328 -20.82 -1.60 11.39
N SER A 329 -19.73 -1.99 12.06
CA SER A 329 -18.34 -1.83 11.60
C SER A 329 -17.51 -3.02 12.11
N ILE A 330 -16.54 -3.47 11.35
CA ILE A 330 -15.61 -4.53 11.77
C ILE A 330 -14.20 -3.95 11.79
N ASP A 331 -13.69 -3.64 12.97
CA ASP A 331 -12.39 -3.03 13.17
C ASP A 331 -11.26 -4.10 13.28
N SER A 332 -11.34 -5.13 12.47
CA SER A 332 -10.34 -6.21 12.41
C SER A 332 -10.26 -6.75 10.99
N ALA A 333 -9.11 -6.59 10.33
CA ALA A 333 -8.92 -7.10 8.97
C ALA A 333 -9.08 -8.62 8.90
N PRO A 334 -8.50 -9.47 9.78
CA PRO A 334 -8.72 -10.91 9.74
C PRO A 334 -10.19 -11.31 9.87
N ILE A 335 -10.93 -10.68 10.80
CA ILE A 335 -12.35 -11.01 10.99
C ILE A 335 -13.15 -10.57 9.76
N LEU A 336 -12.94 -9.34 9.27
CA LEU A 336 -13.63 -8.86 8.10
C LEU A 336 -13.33 -9.71 6.85
N LEU A 337 -12.07 -10.11 6.65
CA LEU A 337 -11.68 -10.97 5.55
C LEU A 337 -12.33 -12.36 5.62
N GLY A 338 -12.39 -12.93 6.83
CA GLY A 338 -13.05 -14.22 7.05
C GLY A 338 -14.56 -14.17 6.80
N LEU A 339 -15.21 -13.06 7.20
CA LEU A 339 -16.65 -12.84 6.95
C LEU A 339 -16.96 -12.57 5.50
N ASP A 340 -16.12 -11.77 4.82
CA ASP A 340 -16.36 -11.36 3.43
C ASP A 340 -15.99 -12.42 2.40
N TYR A 341 -14.88 -13.13 2.62
CA TYR A 341 -14.26 -14.00 1.62
C TYR A 341 -14.10 -15.45 2.08
N GLY A 342 -14.30 -15.72 3.37
CA GLY A 342 -14.23 -17.05 3.96
C GLY A 342 -12.89 -17.39 4.61
N VAL A 343 -12.91 -18.50 5.35
CA VAL A 343 -11.78 -18.98 6.14
C VAL A 343 -10.58 -19.38 5.27
N LEU A 344 -10.81 -19.98 4.09
CA LEU A 344 -9.73 -20.43 3.23
C LEU A 344 -8.86 -19.27 2.69
N PRO A 345 -9.41 -18.20 2.09
CA PRO A 345 -8.64 -17.01 1.73
C PRO A 345 -7.94 -16.37 2.93
N LEU A 346 -8.60 -16.33 4.09
CA LEU A 346 -8.01 -15.80 5.32
C LEU A 346 -6.78 -16.61 5.74
N LEU A 347 -6.84 -17.94 5.77
CA LEU A 347 -5.69 -18.79 6.12
C LEU A 347 -4.51 -18.60 5.17
N VAL A 348 -4.78 -18.45 3.86
CA VAL A 348 -3.71 -18.18 2.89
C VAL A 348 -3.03 -16.83 3.20
N LEU A 349 -3.80 -15.77 3.52
CA LEU A 349 -3.24 -14.45 3.84
C LEU A 349 -2.51 -14.45 5.19
N VAL A 350 -3.00 -15.17 6.19
CA VAL A 350 -2.30 -15.36 7.46
C VAL A 350 -0.98 -16.11 7.25
N GLY A 351 -1.00 -17.19 6.49
CA GLY A 351 0.21 -17.93 6.13
C GLY A 351 1.24 -17.07 5.36
N ALA A 352 0.77 -16.25 4.41
CA ALA A 352 1.61 -15.30 3.70
C ALA A 352 2.19 -14.22 4.62
N SER A 353 1.41 -13.75 5.60
CA SER A 353 1.87 -12.79 6.62
C SER A 353 2.97 -13.39 7.52
N LEU A 354 2.79 -14.63 7.98
CA LEU A 354 3.81 -15.35 8.74
C LEU A 354 5.09 -15.58 7.90
N ALA A 355 4.92 -15.95 6.63
CA ALA A 355 6.05 -16.08 5.72
C ALA A 355 6.78 -14.74 5.51
N ALA A 356 6.07 -13.61 5.48
CA ALA A 356 6.66 -12.27 5.41
C ALA A 356 7.49 -11.94 6.66
N PHE A 357 7.02 -12.29 7.87
CA PHE A 357 7.80 -12.17 9.11
C PHE A 357 9.09 -12.96 9.05
N VAL A 358 9.05 -14.22 8.60
CA VAL A 358 10.24 -15.04 8.43
C VAL A 358 11.18 -14.46 7.37
N ALA A 359 10.62 -14.00 6.26
CA ALA A 359 11.40 -13.43 5.15
C ALA A 359 12.12 -12.14 5.57
N VAL A 360 11.50 -11.26 6.35
CA VAL A 360 12.12 -9.99 6.79
C VAL A 360 13.37 -10.23 7.65
N LEU A 361 13.36 -11.30 8.45
CA LEU A 361 14.51 -11.67 9.27
C LEU A 361 15.68 -12.20 8.43
N ARG A 362 15.38 -12.81 7.27
CA ARG A 362 16.38 -13.37 6.34
C ARG A 362 16.89 -12.35 5.34
N THR A 363 16.03 -11.42 4.89
CA THR A 363 16.32 -10.47 3.81
C THR A 363 16.56 -9.06 4.36
N ARG A 364 17.74 -8.82 4.89
CA ARG A 364 18.13 -7.60 5.63
C ARG A 364 18.22 -6.30 4.80
N ARG A 365 17.53 -6.14 3.68
CA ARG A 365 17.63 -4.92 2.83
C ARG A 365 16.33 -4.52 2.14
N ASN A 366 15.24 -5.24 2.34
CA ASN A 366 13.98 -4.95 1.67
C ASN A 366 13.11 -4.00 2.51
N ALA A 367 13.17 -2.70 2.18
CA ALA A 367 12.44 -1.67 2.89
C ALA A 367 10.91 -1.84 2.77
N ALA A 368 10.42 -2.26 1.60
CA ALA A 368 8.99 -2.49 1.39
C ALA A 368 8.48 -3.65 2.24
N LEU A 369 9.28 -4.71 2.42
CA LEU A 369 8.93 -5.83 3.29
C LEU A 369 8.89 -5.39 4.77
N VAL A 370 9.85 -4.57 5.21
CA VAL A 370 9.83 -3.99 6.58
C VAL A 370 8.58 -3.13 6.77
N ALA A 371 8.20 -2.32 5.77
CA ALA A 371 6.99 -1.49 5.81
C ALA A 371 5.72 -2.34 5.99
N VAL A 372 5.59 -3.43 5.23
CA VAL A 372 4.46 -4.36 5.32
C VAL A 372 4.42 -5.03 6.69
N VAL A 373 5.54 -5.60 7.13
CA VAL A 373 5.60 -6.36 8.40
C VAL A 373 5.31 -5.46 9.61
N ALA A 374 5.75 -4.20 9.59
CA ALA A 374 5.52 -3.26 10.69
C ALA A 374 4.04 -2.96 10.96
N VAL A 375 3.17 -3.07 9.94
CA VAL A 375 1.73 -2.77 10.10
C VAL A 375 0.87 -4.01 10.29
N ILE A 376 1.35 -5.22 9.97
CA ILE A 376 0.59 -6.47 10.12
C ILE A 376 -0.01 -6.64 11.53
N PRO A 377 0.73 -6.43 12.65
CA PRO A 377 0.14 -6.55 13.98
C PRO A 377 -1.05 -5.61 14.19
N GLY A 378 -1.01 -4.42 13.60
CA GLY A 378 -2.11 -3.45 13.66
C GLY A 378 -3.37 -3.90 12.94
N LEU A 379 -3.26 -4.74 11.90
CA LEU A 379 -4.40 -5.24 11.14
C LEU A 379 -5.36 -6.11 11.97
N THR A 380 -4.90 -6.68 13.09
CA THR A 380 -5.80 -7.40 14.04
C THR A 380 -6.83 -6.49 14.68
N SER A 381 -6.58 -5.19 14.71
CA SER A 381 -7.42 -4.17 15.34
C SER A 381 -7.84 -3.05 14.39
N VAL A 382 -7.56 -3.19 13.09
CA VAL A 382 -7.95 -2.26 12.03
C VAL A 382 -8.29 -3.04 10.79
N ALA A 383 -9.41 -2.68 10.14
CA ALA A 383 -9.73 -3.19 8.82
C ALA A 383 -8.92 -2.48 7.72
N PHE A 384 -8.91 -3.08 6.54
CA PHE A 384 -8.44 -2.39 5.33
C PHE A 384 -9.44 -1.31 4.92
N ILE A 385 -9.08 -0.05 5.18
CA ILE A 385 -9.95 1.11 4.89
C ILE A 385 -9.25 2.10 3.98
N THR A 386 -10.04 2.80 3.17
CA THR A 386 -9.61 3.89 2.29
C THR A 386 -8.34 3.57 1.50
N GLN A 387 -7.45 4.53 1.27
CA GLN A 387 -6.20 4.36 0.53
C GLN A 387 -5.14 3.51 1.26
N PHE A 388 -5.29 3.25 2.57
CA PHE A 388 -4.38 2.39 3.32
C PHE A 388 -4.32 0.98 2.71
N THR A 389 -5.46 0.45 2.28
CA THR A 389 -5.53 -0.82 1.53
C THR A 389 -4.63 -0.81 0.29
N THR A 390 -4.79 0.21 -0.55
CA THR A 390 -4.01 0.33 -1.79
C THR A 390 -2.52 0.47 -1.51
N MET A 391 -2.15 1.29 -0.51
CA MET A 391 -0.75 1.44 -0.11
C MET A 391 -0.15 0.13 0.39
N PHE A 392 -0.90 -0.63 1.20
CA PHE A 392 -0.45 -1.92 1.71
C PHE A 392 -0.14 -2.88 0.55
N TRP A 393 -1.08 -3.07 -0.38
CA TRP A 393 -0.89 -3.98 -1.51
C TRP A 393 0.17 -3.50 -2.50
N LEU A 394 0.28 -2.19 -2.72
CA LEU A 394 1.38 -1.60 -3.51
C LEU A 394 2.75 -1.95 -2.89
N CYS A 395 2.88 -1.79 -1.56
CA CYS A 395 4.12 -2.12 -0.85
C CYS A 395 4.40 -3.62 -0.86
N VAL A 396 3.38 -4.49 -0.78
CA VAL A 396 3.57 -5.94 -0.95
C VAL A 396 4.12 -6.25 -2.34
N GLY A 397 3.57 -5.63 -3.39
CA GLY A 397 4.08 -5.77 -4.76
C GLY A 397 5.53 -5.31 -4.90
N LEU A 398 5.89 -4.16 -4.31
CA LEU A 398 7.27 -3.66 -4.26
C LEU A 398 8.20 -4.62 -3.53
N ALA A 399 7.76 -5.21 -2.40
CA ALA A 399 8.54 -6.15 -1.62
C ALA A 399 8.88 -7.42 -2.42
N VAL A 400 7.91 -7.97 -3.13
CA VAL A 400 8.10 -9.15 -3.99
C VAL A 400 9.00 -8.82 -5.18
N ALA A 401 8.88 -7.63 -5.78
CA ALA A 401 9.75 -7.18 -6.87
C ALA A 401 11.22 -7.06 -6.42
N ASP A 402 11.46 -6.54 -5.21
CA ASP A 402 12.80 -6.39 -4.66
C ASP A 402 13.44 -7.75 -4.34
N ALA A 403 12.66 -8.70 -3.79
CA ALA A 403 13.09 -10.08 -3.59
C ALA A 403 13.45 -10.78 -4.93
N ASP A 404 12.72 -10.48 -6.00
CA ASP A 404 12.98 -11.01 -7.34
C ASP A 404 14.30 -10.47 -7.91
N ARG A 405 14.56 -9.17 -7.78
CA ARG A 405 15.84 -8.56 -8.18
C ARG A 405 17.02 -9.14 -7.43
N SER A 406 16.89 -9.27 -6.12
CA SER A 406 17.94 -9.84 -5.27
C SER A 406 18.28 -11.26 -5.70
N ALA A 407 17.27 -12.09 -5.98
CA ALA A 407 17.50 -13.45 -6.45
C ALA A 407 18.18 -13.53 -7.83
N ARG A 408 17.90 -12.57 -8.74
CA ARG A 408 18.60 -12.49 -10.04
C ARG A 408 20.06 -12.07 -9.88
N ALA A 409 20.34 -11.16 -8.96
CA ALA A 409 21.72 -10.72 -8.69
C ALA A 409 22.60 -11.83 -8.09
N TYR A 410 22.00 -12.77 -7.37
CA TYR A 410 22.69 -13.94 -6.79
C TYR A 410 22.69 -15.18 -7.68
N ALA A 411 21.94 -15.19 -8.79
CA ALA A 411 22.00 -16.30 -9.74
C ALA A 411 23.42 -16.36 -10.30
N PRO A 412 24.15 -17.52 -10.18
CA PRO A 412 25.46 -17.64 -10.76
C PRO A 412 25.32 -17.33 -12.24
N GLN A 413 26.15 -16.41 -12.73
CA GLN A 413 26.35 -16.25 -14.16
C GLN A 413 27.00 -17.56 -14.61
N VAL A 414 26.19 -18.51 -15.04
CA VAL A 414 26.68 -19.66 -15.79
C VAL A 414 27.19 -19.06 -17.09
N SER A 415 28.47 -18.63 -17.04
CA SER A 415 29.20 -18.39 -18.25
C SER A 415 29.28 -19.75 -18.93
N TRP A 416 28.46 -19.90 -19.96
CA TRP A 416 28.58 -21.03 -20.86
C TRP A 416 29.96 -20.85 -21.54
N THR A 417 31.04 -21.35 -20.90
CA THR A 417 32.30 -21.57 -21.55
C THR A 417 32.06 -22.78 -22.46
N GLY A 418 31.39 -22.51 -23.60
CA GLY A 418 31.37 -23.47 -24.67
C GLY A 418 32.82 -23.92 -24.95
N PRO A 419 33.03 -25.18 -25.35
CA PRO A 419 34.37 -25.62 -25.69
C PRO A 419 34.97 -24.62 -26.66
N PRO A 420 36.28 -24.26 -26.50
CA PRO A 420 36.90 -23.24 -27.33
C PRO A 420 36.64 -23.63 -28.80
N VAL A 421 35.97 -22.78 -29.52
CA VAL A 421 35.78 -22.94 -30.97
C VAL A 421 37.19 -22.96 -31.54
N ARG A 422 37.71 -24.16 -31.89
CA ARG A 422 38.97 -24.28 -32.60
C ARG A 422 38.82 -23.46 -33.88
N PRO A 423 39.68 -22.46 -34.11
CA PRO A 423 39.64 -21.77 -35.39
C PRO A 423 39.88 -22.83 -36.48
N LEU A 424 38.91 -22.96 -37.38
CA LEU A 424 39.09 -23.75 -38.59
C LEU A 424 40.33 -23.22 -39.28
N ALA A 425 41.38 -24.07 -39.30
CA ALA A 425 42.59 -23.80 -40.05
C ALA A 425 42.17 -23.47 -41.48
N ARG A 426 42.41 -22.23 -41.93
CA ARG A 426 42.26 -21.85 -43.31
C ARG A 426 43.11 -22.83 -44.13
N ALA A 427 42.45 -23.73 -44.86
CA ALA A 427 43.10 -24.53 -45.89
C ALA A 427 43.79 -23.59 -46.86
N GLY A 428 45.10 -23.74 -46.93
CA GLY A 428 45.93 -22.95 -47.83
C GLY A 428 45.41 -23.06 -49.25
N ALA A 429 45.14 -21.92 -49.86
CA ALA A 429 44.94 -21.82 -51.27
C ALA A 429 46.34 -21.86 -51.90
N ASP A 430 46.81 -23.06 -52.31
CA ASP A 430 47.89 -23.21 -53.26
C ASP A 430 47.50 -22.54 -54.59
N ARG A 431 48.11 -21.41 -54.85
CA ARG A 431 48.09 -20.81 -56.22
C ARG A 431 49.18 -21.48 -57.02
N PRO A 432 48.83 -22.17 -58.14
CA PRO A 432 49.85 -22.59 -59.09
C PRO A 432 50.48 -21.39 -59.75
N ALA A 433 51.82 -21.32 -59.69
CA ALA A 433 52.61 -20.40 -60.51
C ALA A 433 52.45 -20.77 -61.97
N LEU A 434 51.90 -19.90 -62.78
CA LEU A 434 52.00 -19.98 -64.23
C LEU A 434 53.21 -19.14 -64.66
N LEU A 435 54.19 -19.86 -65.17
CA LEU A 435 55.28 -19.35 -65.98
C LEU A 435 54.71 -18.95 -67.34
N GLY A 436 55.11 -17.78 -67.85
CA GLY A 436 54.89 -17.30 -69.19
C GLY A 436 55.37 -15.86 -69.32
#